data_919e443d7497b51f656162fdfa657d40
#
_entry.id   919e443d7497b51f656162fdfa657d40
#
_cell.length_a   1.000
_cell.length_b   1.000
_cell.length_c   1.000
_cell.angle_alpha   90.00
_cell.angle_beta   90.00
_cell.angle_gamma   90.00
#
_symmetry.space_group_name_H-M   'P 1'
#
loop_
_entity.id
_entity.type
_entity.pdbx_description
1 polymer ?
#
loop_
_entity_poly.entity_id
_entity_poly.type
_entity_poly.pdbx_seq_one_letter_code
_entity_poly.pdbx_strand_id
1 'polypeptide(L)'
;MFNLKGRVAVVTGASSGLGRQMARALAGQGADLAILARRVERLEELKHEIEKKYGVKVLPVQCDVTKTTDIDAAVAQVKTEFRKVDILLNCAGSSKDAGILDMTDDQWDFTIATDLTSVFKMTRAFANVMKENHYGRIINIASMYGLVGNTAMGTVAYHASKGGVVNITRAIAAELATSGITCNAICPGYFETELTKPVLDTAEFQAFAKQTVPMQRYGQEGELNAGAIFLASDEASYVTGAILPIDGGYTCI
;
A
#
# COMPACT_ATOMS: atom_id res chain seq x y z
N MET A 1 -3.94 -14.60 17.53
CA MET A 1 -4.70 -13.64 16.72
C MET A 1 -3.72 -12.94 15.78
N PHE A 2 -4.08 -12.81 14.53
CA PHE A 2 -3.29 -12.17 13.46
C PHE A 2 -1.88 -12.77 13.25
N ASN A 3 -1.73 -14.07 13.35
CA ASN A 3 -0.45 -14.75 13.12
C ASN A 3 -0.24 -14.97 11.62
N LEU A 4 0.92 -14.50 11.10
CA LEU A 4 1.29 -14.63 9.69
C LEU A 4 2.45 -15.63 9.48
N LYS A 5 2.79 -16.42 10.48
CA LYS A 5 3.88 -17.40 10.38
C LYS A 5 3.63 -18.38 9.22
N GLY A 6 4.63 -18.57 8.37
CA GLY A 6 4.53 -19.41 7.18
C GLY A 6 3.78 -18.73 6.01
N ARG A 7 3.35 -17.48 6.12
CA ARG A 7 2.84 -16.66 5.01
C ARG A 7 3.97 -15.92 4.33
N VAL A 8 3.82 -15.67 3.04
CA VAL A 8 4.75 -14.88 2.21
C VAL A 8 4.04 -13.61 1.77
N ALA A 9 4.57 -12.45 2.16
CA ALA A 9 4.03 -11.15 1.80
C ALA A 9 4.93 -10.41 0.80
N VAL A 10 4.33 -9.95 -0.29
CA VAL A 10 4.95 -9.04 -1.26
C VAL A 10 4.53 -7.61 -0.89
N VAL A 11 5.49 -6.73 -0.66
CA VAL A 11 5.25 -5.33 -0.29
C VAL A 11 5.90 -4.41 -1.31
N THR A 12 5.10 -3.64 -2.04
CA THR A 12 5.62 -2.62 -2.96
C THR A 12 5.84 -1.28 -2.24
N GLY A 13 6.81 -0.48 -2.71
CA GLY A 13 7.13 0.79 -2.07
C GLY A 13 7.83 0.64 -0.71
N ALA A 14 8.45 -0.51 -0.44
CA ALA A 14 9.02 -0.84 0.87
C ALA A 14 10.30 -0.07 1.22
N SER A 15 10.88 0.72 0.30
CA SER A 15 12.12 1.45 0.57
C SER A 15 11.97 2.66 1.52
N SER A 16 10.73 3.11 1.80
CA SER A 16 10.46 4.26 2.68
C SER A 16 9.00 4.34 3.13
N GLY A 17 8.68 5.27 4.02
CA GLY A 17 7.32 5.65 4.39
C GLY A 17 6.44 4.49 4.86
N LEU A 18 5.18 4.52 4.48
CA LEU A 18 4.16 3.57 4.92
C LEU A 18 4.48 2.12 4.50
N GLY A 19 5.03 1.91 3.29
CA GLY A 19 5.40 0.58 2.82
C GLY A 19 6.48 -0.07 3.69
N ARG A 20 7.50 0.70 4.12
CA ARG A 20 8.54 0.25 5.04
C ARG A 20 7.98 -0.09 6.43
N GLN A 21 7.07 0.75 6.95
CA GLN A 21 6.43 0.53 8.24
C GLN A 21 5.58 -0.75 8.23
N MET A 22 4.74 -0.93 7.21
CA MET A 22 3.89 -2.11 7.08
C MET A 22 4.69 -3.40 6.80
N ALA A 23 5.81 -3.33 6.06
CA ALA A 23 6.71 -4.47 5.89
C ALA A 23 7.24 -4.96 7.24
N ARG A 24 7.71 -4.04 8.10
CA ARG A 24 8.13 -4.37 9.48
C ARG A 24 6.99 -4.99 10.30
N ALA A 25 5.79 -4.46 10.15
CA ALA A 25 4.63 -4.93 10.89
C ALA A 25 4.23 -6.36 10.50
N LEU A 26 4.20 -6.68 9.20
CA LEU A 26 3.91 -8.02 8.70
C LEU A 26 5.01 -9.02 9.13
N ALA A 27 6.28 -8.61 9.06
CA ALA A 27 7.40 -9.41 9.57
C ALA A 27 7.30 -9.68 11.08
N GLY A 28 6.87 -8.67 11.85
CA GLY A 28 6.62 -8.79 13.28
C GLY A 28 5.52 -9.80 13.65
N GLN A 29 4.63 -10.14 12.70
CA GLN A 29 3.63 -11.20 12.82
C GLN A 29 4.12 -12.54 12.26
N GLY A 30 5.38 -12.63 11.81
CA GLY A 30 6.03 -13.86 11.36
C GLY A 30 5.94 -14.14 9.86
N ALA A 31 5.52 -13.19 9.03
CA ALA A 31 5.53 -13.33 7.58
C ALA A 31 6.95 -13.25 7.02
N ASP A 32 7.28 -14.13 6.07
CA ASP A 32 8.40 -13.95 5.17
C ASP A 32 8.06 -12.88 4.13
N LEU A 33 9.04 -12.10 3.67
CA LEU A 33 8.79 -10.93 2.84
C LEU A 33 9.53 -10.97 1.51
N ALA A 34 8.85 -10.53 0.44
CA ALA A 34 9.49 -9.95 -0.73
C ALA A 34 9.22 -8.43 -0.71
N ILE A 35 10.28 -7.63 -0.59
CA ILE A 35 10.20 -6.17 -0.48
C ILE A 35 10.64 -5.53 -1.80
N LEU A 36 9.76 -4.76 -2.42
CA LEU A 36 9.93 -4.25 -3.77
C LEU A 36 10.02 -2.72 -3.80
N ALA A 37 11.06 -2.20 -4.45
CA ALA A 37 11.20 -0.78 -4.76
C ALA A 37 12.30 -0.55 -5.81
N ARG A 38 12.42 0.70 -6.29
CA ARG A 38 13.50 1.10 -7.22
C ARG A 38 14.87 1.22 -6.56
N ARG A 39 14.91 1.62 -5.27
CA ARG A 39 16.15 1.87 -4.49
C ARG A 39 16.55 0.62 -3.74
N VAL A 40 17.38 -0.21 -4.36
CA VAL A 40 17.77 -1.52 -3.82
C VAL A 40 18.57 -1.41 -2.53
N GLU A 41 19.41 -0.41 -2.39
CA GLU A 41 20.26 -0.19 -1.21
C GLU A 41 19.40 -0.06 0.05
N ARG A 42 18.29 0.69 -0.03
CA ARG A 42 17.34 0.84 1.09
C ARG A 42 16.56 -0.44 1.39
N LEU A 43 16.38 -1.30 0.40
CA LEU A 43 15.77 -2.61 0.61
C LEU A 43 16.72 -3.56 1.35
N GLU A 44 18.02 -3.54 1.02
CA GLU A 44 19.03 -4.34 1.72
C GLU A 44 19.16 -3.91 3.20
N GLU A 45 19.16 -2.59 3.47
CA GLU A 45 19.10 -2.09 4.85
C GLU A 45 17.89 -2.61 5.62
N LEU A 46 16.71 -2.53 4.99
CA LEU A 46 15.46 -3.00 5.60
C LEU A 46 15.46 -4.51 5.81
N LYS A 47 16.00 -5.28 4.86
CA LYS A 47 16.20 -6.73 4.99
C LYS A 47 17.02 -7.05 6.24
N HIS A 48 18.22 -6.48 6.36
CA HIS A 48 19.10 -6.72 7.51
C HIS A 48 18.44 -6.39 8.85
N GLU A 49 17.72 -5.28 8.88
CA GLU A 49 16.95 -4.87 10.07
C GLU A 49 15.88 -5.91 10.44
N ILE A 50 15.06 -6.30 9.47
CA ILE A 50 13.92 -7.21 9.68
C ILE A 50 14.40 -8.62 10.04
N GLU A 51 15.36 -9.19 9.30
CA GLU A 51 15.89 -10.52 9.54
C GLU A 51 16.52 -10.62 10.94
N LYS A 52 17.30 -9.59 11.33
CA LYS A 52 17.92 -9.52 12.66
C LYS A 52 16.88 -9.45 13.79
N LYS A 53 15.80 -8.68 13.57
CA LYS A 53 14.81 -8.39 14.62
C LYS A 53 13.76 -9.48 14.77
N TYR A 54 13.31 -10.07 13.66
CA TYR A 54 12.14 -10.95 13.66
C TYR A 54 12.46 -12.40 13.25
N GLY A 55 13.65 -12.67 12.70
CA GLY A 55 14.09 -14.01 12.30
C GLY A 55 13.29 -14.57 11.10
N VAL A 56 12.64 -13.74 10.31
CA VAL A 56 11.93 -14.11 9.09
C VAL A 56 12.85 -13.91 7.88
N LYS A 57 12.52 -14.55 6.77
CA LYS A 57 13.28 -14.44 5.52
C LYS A 57 12.82 -13.22 4.73
N VAL A 58 13.76 -12.45 4.17
CA VAL A 58 13.46 -11.26 3.37
C VAL A 58 14.20 -11.27 2.04
N LEU A 59 13.45 -11.18 0.93
CA LEU A 59 13.98 -11.02 -0.42
C LEU A 59 13.80 -9.56 -0.88
N PRO A 60 14.89 -8.79 -1.03
CA PRO A 60 14.83 -7.49 -1.68
C PRO A 60 14.80 -7.66 -3.20
N VAL A 61 13.89 -6.96 -3.87
CA VAL A 61 13.73 -7.02 -5.32
C VAL A 61 13.67 -5.61 -5.89
N GLN A 62 14.59 -5.28 -6.80
CA GLN A 62 14.49 -4.04 -7.55
C GLN A 62 13.33 -4.13 -8.53
N CYS A 63 12.39 -3.21 -8.43
CA CYS A 63 11.19 -3.19 -9.27
C CYS A 63 10.65 -1.76 -9.43
N ASP A 64 10.49 -1.33 -10.66
CA ASP A 64 9.65 -0.20 -11.02
C ASP A 64 8.26 -0.73 -11.36
N VAL A 65 7.29 -0.48 -10.49
CA VAL A 65 5.92 -0.98 -10.62
C VAL A 65 5.17 -0.45 -11.84
N THR A 66 5.71 0.55 -12.54
CA THR A 66 5.15 1.05 -13.81
C THR A 66 5.56 0.20 -15.00
N LYS A 67 6.64 -0.60 -14.87
CA LYS A 67 7.22 -1.43 -15.94
C LYS A 67 6.78 -2.88 -15.80
N THR A 68 6.09 -3.40 -16.82
CA THR A 68 5.62 -4.79 -16.83
C THR A 68 6.80 -5.79 -16.78
N THR A 69 7.90 -5.49 -17.46
CA THR A 69 9.12 -6.32 -17.44
C THR A 69 9.72 -6.50 -16.04
N ASP A 70 9.73 -5.41 -15.25
CA ASP A 70 10.25 -5.45 -13.88
C ASP A 70 9.31 -6.26 -12.97
N ILE A 71 7.99 -6.12 -13.18
CA ILE A 71 6.97 -6.90 -12.45
C ILE A 71 7.10 -8.39 -12.75
N ASP A 72 7.24 -8.78 -14.02
CA ASP A 72 7.40 -10.16 -14.43
C ASP A 72 8.69 -10.77 -13.85
N ALA A 73 9.79 -10.01 -13.86
CA ALA A 73 11.04 -10.42 -13.23
C ALA A 73 10.89 -10.57 -11.71
N ALA A 74 10.16 -9.67 -11.06
CA ALA A 74 9.88 -9.76 -9.62
C ALA A 74 9.05 -11.00 -9.27
N VAL A 75 8.01 -11.31 -10.05
CA VAL A 75 7.21 -12.54 -9.87
C VAL A 75 8.10 -13.79 -9.99
N ALA A 76 8.97 -13.84 -11.00
CA ALA A 76 9.87 -14.97 -11.19
C ALA A 76 10.82 -15.17 -9.99
N GLN A 77 11.44 -14.07 -9.49
CA GLN A 77 12.31 -14.12 -8.32
C GLN A 77 11.57 -14.57 -7.06
N VAL A 78 10.39 -14.04 -6.81
CA VAL A 78 9.56 -14.40 -5.64
C VAL A 78 9.12 -15.87 -5.71
N LYS A 79 8.70 -16.35 -6.89
CA LYS A 79 8.34 -17.77 -7.09
C LYS A 79 9.54 -18.69 -6.89
N THR A 80 10.72 -18.30 -7.32
CA THR A 80 11.96 -19.09 -7.12
C THR A 80 12.30 -19.20 -5.64
N GLU A 81 12.21 -18.10 -4.90
CA GLU A 81 12.63 -18.00 -3.49
C GLU A 81 11.63 -18.63 -2.52
N PHE A 82 10.33 -18.37 -2.72
CA PHE A 82 9.28 -18.75 -1.77
C PHE A 82 8.27 -19.78 -2.30
N ARG A 83 8.23 -20.01 -3.61
CA ARG A 83 7.30 -20.92 -4.31
C ARG A 83 5.82 -20.51 -4.25
N LYS A 84 5.46 -19.54 -3.43
CA LYS A 84 4.08 -19.04 -3.23
C LYS A 84 4.08 -17.55 -2.90
N VAL A 85 2.89 -16.96 -2.96
CA VAL A 85 2.60 -15.64 -2.42
C VAL A 85 1.24 -15.70 -1.74
N ASP A 86 1.19 -15.32 -0.47
CA ASP A 86 -0.03 -15.31 0.33
C ASP A 86 -0.63 -13.90 0.46
N ILE A 87 0.22 -12.87 0.50
CA ILE A 87 -0.19 -11.48 0.74
C ILE A 87 0.45 -10.56 -0.30
N LEU A 88 -0.33 -9.65 -0.88
CA LEU A 88 0.16 -8.55 -1.71
C LEU A 88 -0.28 -7.22 -1.09
N LEU A 89 0.69 -6.41 -0.70
CA LEU A 89 0.47 -5.04 -0.23
C LEU A 89 0.93 -4.06 -1.30
N ASN A 90 -0.01 -3.45 -2.01
CA ASN A 90 0.23 -2.41 -3.01
C ASN A 90 0.35 -1.05 -2.31
N CYS A 91 1.59 -0.64 -1.98
CA CYS A 91 1.87 0.62 -1.29
C CYS A 91 2.78 1.56 -2.10
N ALA A 92 3.37 1.09 -3.21
CA ALA A 92 4.11 1.98 -4.10
C ALA A 92 3.20 3.07 -4.65
N GLY A 93 3.63 4.31 -4.55
CA GLY A 93 2.92 5.47 -5.06
C GLY A 93 3.79 6.71 -5.10
N SER A 94 3.47 7.62 -5.99
CA SER A 94 4.09 8.96 -6.13
C SER A 94 3.24 9.78 -7.07
N SER A 95 2.94 11.01 -6.70
CA SER A 95 2.16 11.94 -7.53
C SER A 95 2.98 13.14 -7.96
N LYS A 96 2.56 13.74 -9.07
CA LYS A 96 2.94 15.10 -9.50
C LYS A 96 1.70 15.96 -9.41
N ASP A 97 1.64 16.77 -8.35
CA ASP A 97 0.44 17.49 -7.99
C ASP A 97 0.35 18.85 -8.70
N ALA A 98 -0.84 19.16 -9.18
CA ALA A 98 -1.24 20.45 -9.71
C ALA A 98 -2.75 20.60 -9.64
N GLY A 99 -3.25 21.87 -9.71
CA GLY A 99 -4.66 22.16 -9.86
C GLY A 99 -5.16 21.84 -11.27
N ILE A 100 -6.49 21.74 -11.45
CA ILE A 100 -7.10 21.36 -12.73
C ILE A 100 -6.74 22.33 -13.89
N LEU A 101 -6.49 23.60 -13.59
CA LEU A 101 -6.17 24.60 -14.61
C LEU A 101 -4.70 24.56 -15.06
N ASP A 102 -3.82 23.98 -14.21
CA ASP A 102 -2.36 24.02 -14.43
C ASP A 102 -1.76 22.62 -14.63
N MET A 103 -2.56 21.55 -14.47
CA MET A 103 -2.10 20.18 -14.62
C MET A 103 -1.74 19.87 -16.07
N THR A 104 -0.53 19.40 -16.31
CA THR A 104 -0.10 18.91 -17.62
C THR A 104 -0.45 17.44 -17.81
N ASP A 105 -0.57 17.01 -19.09
CA ASP A 105 -0.81 15.60 -19.44
C ASP A 105 0.29 14.69 -18.86
N ASP A 106 1.56 15.12 -18.91
CA ASP A 106 2.69 14.36 -18.31
C ASP A 106 2.58 14.18 -16.80
N GLN A 107 2.06 15.17 -16.07
CA GLN A 107 1.83 15.06 -14.63
C GLN A 107 0.67 14.11 -14.33
N TRP A 108 -0.40 14.21 -15.09
CA TRP A 108 -1.54 13.30 -15.03
C TRP A 108 -1.10 11.86 -15.32
N ASP A 109 -0.46 11.61 -16.45
CA ASP A 109 -0.05 10.29 -16.90
C ASP A 109 0.93 9.64 -15.91
N PHE A 110 1.90 10.41 -15.39
CA PHE A 110 2.81 9.93 -14.36
C PHE A 110 2.06 9.44 -13.11
N THR A 111 1.12 10.24 -12.61
CA THR A 111 0.38 9.93 -11.39
C THR A 111 -0.54 8.72 -11.59
N ILE A 112 -1.28 8.67 -12.70
CA ILE A 112 -2.14 7.53 -13.05
C ILE A 112 -1.32 6.26 -13.25
N ALA A 113 -0.18 6.34 -13.96
CA ALA A 113 0.69 5.19 -14.16
C ALA A 113 1.23 4.63 -12.84
N THR A 114 1.66 5.51 -11.94
CA THR A 114 2.30 5.12 -10.68
C THR A 114 1.29 4.66 -9.63
N ASP A 115 0.18 5.38 -9.46
CA ASP A 115 -0.72 5.20 -8.31
C ASP A 115 -1.95 4.33 -8.61
N LEU A 116 -2.31 4.13 -9.89
CA LEU A 116 -3.46 3.32 -10.28
C LEU A 116 -3.08 2.16 -11.21
N THR A 117 -2.42 2.46 -12.36
CA THR A 117 -2.09 1.41 -13.33
C THR A 117 -1.13 0.38 -12.73
N SER A 118 -0.21 0.81 -11.88
CA SER A 118 0.70 -0.09 -11.16
C SER A 118 -0.04 -1.08 -10.27
N VAL A 119 -1.06 -0.61 -9.52
CA VAL A 119 -1.90 -1.47 -8.65
C VAL A 119 -2.58 -2.56 -9.48
N PHE A 120 -3.15 -2.19 -10.62
CA PHE A 120 -3.74 -3.17 -11.56
C PHE A 120 -2.69 -4.19 -12.02
N LYS A 121 -1.52 -3.74 -12.51
CA LYS A 121 -0.47 -4.62 -13.04
C LYS A 121 0.07 -5.58 -11.97
N MET A 122 0.40 -5.06 -10.78
CA MET A 122 0.88 -5.85 -9.66
C MET A 122 -0.15 -6.88 -9.20
N THR A 123 -1.40 -6.44 -9.05
CA THR A 123 -2.50 -7.33 -8.64
C THR A 123 -2.70 -8.45 -9.64
N ARG A 124 -2.76 -8.15 -10.95
CA ARG A 124 -2.90 -9.15 -12.01
C ARG A 124 -1.77 -10.19 -11.95
N ALA A 125 -0.53 -9.74 -11.81
CA ALA A 125 0.64 -10.60 -11.80
C ALA A 125 0.66 -11.55 -10.59
N PHE A 126 0.47 -11.03 -9.38
CA PHE A 126 0.53 -11.83 -8.16
C PHE A 126 -0.75 -12.59 -7.84
N ALA A 127 -1.94 -12.12 -8.26
CA ALA A 127 -3.18 -12.87 -8.14
C ALA A 127 -3.14 -14.20 -8.91
N ASN A 128 -2.46 -14.26 -10.06
CA ASN A 128 -2.23 -15.51 -10.77
C ASN A 128 -1.42 -16.52 -9.93
N VAL A 129 -0.41 -16.06 -9.18
CA VAL A 129 0.35 -16.90 -8.25
C VAL A 129 -0.51 -17.37 -7.07
N MET A 130 -1.30 -16.45 -6.49
CA MET A 130 -2.20 -16.75 -5.37
C MET A 130 -3.27 -17.78 -5.76
N LYS A 131 -3.79 -17.69 -6.97
CA LYS A 131 -4.82 -18.61 -7.50
C LYS A 131 -4.34 -20.06 -7.54
N GLU A 132 -3.05 -20.30 -7.83
CA GLU A 132 -2.45 -21.64 -7.82
C GLU A 132 -2.58 -22.32 -6.44
N ASN A 133 -2.62 -21.53 -5.35
CA ASN A 133 -2.69 -22.01 -3.98
C ASN A 133 -4.08 -21.84 -3.34
N HIS A 134 -5.07 -21.34 -4.07
CA HIS A 134 -6.42 -21.03 -3.57
C HIS A 134 -6.41 -20.18 -2.28
N TYR A 135 -5.46 -19.27 -2.17
CA TYR A 135 -5.30 -18.36 -1.03
C TYR A 135 -4.66 -17.04 -1.46
N GLY A 136 -5.22 -15.94 -1.03
CA GLY A 136 -4.63 -14.61 -1.22
C GLY A 136 -5.27 -13.54 -0.36
N ARG A 137 -4.44 -12.55 0.02
CA ARG A 137 -4.84 -11.33 0.71
C ARG A 137 -4.24 -10.15 -0.04
N ILE A 138 -5.05 -9.43 -0.80
CA ILE A 138 -4.63 -8.24 -1.55
C ILE A 138 -5.06 -7.01 -0.76
N ILE A 139 -4.11 -6.14 -0.46
CA ILE A 139 -4.32 -4.91 0.30
C ILE A 139 -3.79 -3.74 -0.53
N ASN A 140 -4.68 -2.87 -0.97
CA ASN A 140 -4.34 -1.70 -1.75
C ASN A 140 -4.28 -0.47 -0.84
N ILE A 141 -3.20 0.31 -0.90
CA ILE A 141 -3.11 1.59 -0.21
C ILE A 141 -3.67 2.68 -1.11
N ALA A 142 -4.93 3.03 -0.84
CA ALA A 142 -5.62 4.14 -1.46
C ALA A 142 -5.29 5.47 -0.74
N SER A 143 -6.27 6.26 -0.40
CA SER A 143 -6.18 7.50 0.37
C SER A 143 -7.58 7.95 0.80
N MET A 144 -7.69 8.73 1.85
CA MET A 144 -8.89 9.50 2.13
C MET A 144 -9.33 10.35 0.93
N TYR A 145 -8.38 10.82 0.11
CA TYR A 145 -8.64 11.56 -1.13
C TYR A 145 -9.16 10.70 -2.29
N GLY A 146 -9.26 9.40 -2.11
CA GLY A 146 -10.07 8.53 -2.96
C GLY A 146 -11.55 8.49 -2.56
N LEU A 147 -11.91 9.10 -1.42
CA LEU A 147 -13.26 9.10 -0.85
C LEU A 147 -13.91 10.48 -0.85
N VAL A 148 -13.11 11.55 -0.69
CA VAL A 148 -13.59 12.93 -0.60
C VAL A 148 -12.70 13.87 -1.41
N GLY A 149 -13.22 15.04 -1.76
CA GLY A 149 -12.42 16.13 -2.31
C GLY A 149 -11.65 16.90 -1.23
N ASN A 150 -10.78 17.82 -1.67
CA ASN A 150 -10.13 18.79 -0.78
C ASN A 150 -10.10 20.18 -1.42
N THR A 151 -9.96 21.21 -0.59
CA THR A 151 -9.84 22.60 -1.01
C THR A 151 -8.45 23.19 -0.77
N ALA A 152 -7.57 22.44 -0.10
CA ALA A 152 -6.29 22.97 0.38
C ALA A 152 -5.16 22.88 -0.66
N MET A 153 -5.20 21.89 -1.56
CA MET A 153 -4.13 21.62 -2.51
C MET A 153 -4.70 21.17 -3.86
N GLY A 154 -4.04 21.55 -4.96
CA GLY A 154 -4.33 21.04 -6.28
C GLY A 154 -3.77 19.63 -6.46
N THR A 155 -4.60 18.59 -6.32
CA THR A 155 -4.19 17.18 -6.37
C THR A 155 -5.15 16.35 -7.22
N VAL A 156 -5.58 16.88 -8.37
CA VAL A 156 -6.62 16.28 -9.21
C VAL A 156 -6.27 14.87 -9.67
N ALA A 157 -5.05 14.64 -10.20
CA ALA A 157 -4.63 13.33 -10.65
C ALA A 157 -4.52 12.33 -9.48
N TYR A 158 -4.09 12.80 -8.31
CA TYR A 158 -4.02 11.96 -7.10
C TYR A 158 -5.42 11.52 -6.65
N HIS A 159 -6.40 12.43 -6.62
CA HIS A 159 -7.80 12.08 -6.31
C HIS A 159 -8.35 11.06 -7.31
N ALA A 160 -8.12 11.28 -8.60
CA ALA A 160 -8.56 10.35 -9.65
C ALA A 160 -7.91 8.97 -9.49
N SER A 161 -6.60 8.91 -9.26
CA SER A 161 -5.89 7.65 -9.07
C SER A 161 -6.37 6.90 -7.83
N LYS A 162 -6.50 7.58 -6.68
CA LYS A 162 -6.90 6.94 -5.41
C LYS A 162 -8.39 6.59 -5.38
N GLY A 163 -9.25 7.37 -6.04
CA GLY A 163 -10.64 6.99 -6.33
C GLY A 163 -10.72 5.76 -7.23
N GLY A 164 -9.86 5.69 -8.24
CA GLY A 164 -9.69 4.50 -9.08
C GLY A 164 -9.26 3.27 -8.27
N VAL A 165 -8.30 3.41 -7.36
CA VAL A 165 -7.87 2.31 -6.46
C VAL A 165 -9.01 1.84 -5.57
N VAL A 166 -9.82 2.75 -5.02
CA VAL A 166 -11.02 2.40 -4.24
C VAL A 166 -11.98 1.54 -5.06
N ASN A 167 -12.27 1.93 -6.29
CA ASN A 167 -13.26 1.23 -7.10
C ASN A 167 -12.73 -0.07 -7.72
N ILE A 168 -11.46 -0.09 -8.18
CA ILE A 168 -10.85 -1.32 -8.71
C ILE A 168 -10.72 -2.39 -7.62
N THR A 169 -10.53 -2.01 -6.35
CA THR A 169 -10.54 -2.93 -5.22
C THR A 169 -11.84 -3.72 -5.13
N ARG A 170 -12.98 -3.06 -5.29
CA ARG A 170 -14.31 -3.71 -5.28
C ARG A 170 -14.48 -4.67 -6.46
N ALA A 171 -14.06 -4.25 -7.66
CA ALA A 171 -14.13 -5.09 -8.85
C ALA A 171 -13.29 -6.36 -8.69
N ILE A 172 -12.03 -6.22 -8.28
CA ILE A 172 -11.11 -7.35 -8.04
C ILE A 172 -11.67 -8.28 -6.95
N ALA A 173 -12.21 -7.71 -5.86
CA ALA A 173 -12.81 -8.47 -4.78
C ALA A 173 -13.96 -9.37 -5.28
N ALA A 174 -14.84 -8.82 -6.11
CA ALA A 174 -15.96 -9.57 -6.68
C ALA A 174 -15.48 -10.69 -7.63
N GLU A 175 -14.49 -10.40 -8.48
CA GLU A 175 -13.95 -11.37 -9.45
C GLU A 175 -13.21 -12.53 -8.77
N LEU A 176 -12.48 -12.27 -7.68
CA LEU A 176 -11.61 -13.27 -7.05
C LEU A 176 -12.22 -13.96 -5.82
N ALA A 177 -13.42 -13.57 -5.39
CA ALA A 177 -14.07 -14.09 -4.18
C ALA A 177 -14.12 -15.62 -4.11
N THR A 178 -14.45 -16.28 -5.22
CA THR A 178 -14.54 -17.75 -5.31
C THR A 178 -13.19 -18.45 -5.43
N SER A 179 -12.11 -17.70 -5.58
CA SER A 179 -10.73 -18.23 -5.71
C SER A 179 -9.99 -18.33 -4.38
N GLY A 180 -10.65 -18.02 -3.23
CA GLY A 180 -10.01 -17.97 -1.92
C GLY A 180 -9.17 -16.70 -1.71
N ILE A 181 -9.34 -15.69 -2.57
CA ILE A 181 -8.57 -14.44 -2.53
C ILE A 181 -9.49 -13.29 -2.11
N THR A 182 -9.08 -12.54 -1.09
CA THR A 182 -9.74 -11.29 -0.71
C THR A 182 -8.97 -10.08 -1.25
N CYS A 183 -9.68 -9.01 -1.58
CA CYS A 183 -9.08 -7.75 -2.00
C CYS A 183 -9.75 -6.60 -1.25
N ASN A 184 -8.94 -5.82 -0.51
CA ASN A 184 -9.41 -4.72 0.32
C ASN A 184 -8.53 -3.49 0.13
N ALA A 185 -9.02 -2.32 0.48
CA ALA A 185 -8.24 -1.09 0.48
C ALA A 185 -8.17 -0.47 1.88
N ILE A 186 -7.01 0.09 2.20
CA ILE A 186 -6.84 1.03 3.30
C ILE A 186 -6.79 2.43 2.70
N CYS A 187 -7.50 3.38 3.31
CA CYS A 187 -7.52 4.79 2.94
C CYS A 187 -6.88 5.61 4.07
N PRO A 188 -5.54 5.81 4.05
CA PRO A 188 -4.88 6.62 5.06
C PRO A 188 -5.31 8.08 4.98
N GLY A 189 -5.40 8.73 6.14
CA GLY A 189 -5.37 10.17 6.26
C GLY A 189 -3.96 10.74 6.13
N TYR A 190 -3.69 11.83 6.81
CA TYR A 190 -2.34 12.37 6.93
C TYR A 190 -1.52 11.51 7.89
N PHE A 191 -0.44 10.92 7.40
CA PHE A 191 0.45 10.07 8.18
C PHE A 191 1.90 10.55 8.15
N GLU A 192 2.59 10.40 9.27
CA GLU A 192 4.00 10.69 9.37
C GLU A 192 4.83 9.70 8.52
N THR A 193 5.64 10.26 7.62
CA THR A 193 6.66 9.57 6.84
C THR A 193 7.89 10.47 6.72
N GLU A 194 9.02 9.96 6.26
CA GLU A 194 10.20 10.80 5.96
C GLU A 194 9.85 12.00 5.05
N LEU A 195 8.90 11.79 4.12
CA LEU A 195 8.52 12.80 3.13
C LEU A 195 7.54 13.84 3.68
N THR A 196 6.61 13.41 4.51
CA THR A 196 5.50 14.25 5.01
C THR A 196 5.85 14.96 6.31
N LYS A 197 6.72 14.39 7.14
CA LYS A 197 7.08 14.94 8.46
C LYS A 197 7.46 16.42 8.44
N PRO A 198 8.31 16.91 7.51
CA PRO A 198 8.68 18.32 7.49
C PRO A 198 7.48 19.27 7.29
N VAL A 199 6.42 18.82 6.63
CA VAL A 199 5.18 19.58 6.43
C VAL A 199 4.24 19.39 7.60
N LEU A 200 4.08 18.16 8.09
CA LEU A 200 3.17 17.83 9.20
C LEU A 200 3.55 18.49 10.52
N ASP A 201 4.84 18.75 10.74
CA ASP A 201 5.36 19.38 11.95
C ASP A 201 5.26 20.92 11.91
N THR A 202 4.85 21.53 10.78
CA THR A 202 4.67 22.98 10.71
C THR A 202 3.48 23.47 11.56
N ALA A 203 3.58 24.70 12.07
CA ALA A 203 2.48 25.30 12.84
C ALA A 203 1.20 25.44 12.01
N GLU A 204 1.35 25.75 10.72
CA GLU A 204 0.25 25.88 9.78
C GLU A 204 -0.50 24.53 9.61
N PHE A 205 0.25 23.43 9.42
CA PHE A 205 -0.38 22.13 9.30
C PHE A 205 -1.02 21.67 10.60
N GLN A 206 -0.39 21.92 11.75
CA GLN A 206 -0.96 21.61 13.06
C GLN A 206 -2.28 22.35 13.30
N ALA A 207 -2.34 23.63 12.92
CA ALA A 207 -3.57 24.43 12.99
C ALA A 207 -4.65 23.87 12.04
N PHE A 208 -4.26 23.53 10.82
CA PHE A 208 -5.15 22.90 9.84
C PHE A 208 -5.71 21.56 10.36
N ALA A 209 -4.86 20.67 10.87
CA ALA A 209 -5.28 19.38 11.41
C ALA A 209 -6.26 19.50 12.57
N LYS A 210 -6.06 20.50 13.46
CA LYS A 210 -6.99 20.80 14.57
C LYS A 210 -8.38 21.24 14.09
N GLN A 211 -8.47 21.84 12.92
CA GLN A 211 -9.75 22.32 12.38
C GLN A 211 -10.47 21.29 11.51
N THR A 212 -9.72 20.42 10.81
CA THR A 212 -10.25 19.56 9.77
C THR A 212 -10.26 18.07 10.11
N VAL A 213 -9.42 17.63 11.03
CA VAL A 213 -9.37 16.23 11.47
C VAL A 213 -10.07 16.10 12.83
N PRO A 214 -11.11 15.28 12.98
CA PRO A 214 -11.81 15.11 14.27
C PRO A 214 -10.89 14.74 15.43
N MET A 215 -9.86 13.90 15.20
CA MET A 215 -8.84 13.59 16.21
C MET A 215 -7.82 14.72 16.43
N GLN A 216 -7.92 15.84 15.71
CA GLN A 216 -7.11 17.05 15.83
C GLN A 216 -5.58 16.83 15.71
N ARG A 217 -5.19 15.77 15.02
CA ARG A 217 -3.79 15.40 14.75
C ARG A 217 -3.67 14.57 13.47
N TYR A 218 -2.45 14.40 12.99
CA TYR A 218 -2.12 13.40 11.98
C TYR A 218 -1.82 12.02 12.62
N GLY A 219 -1.85 10.95 11.81
CA GLY A 219 -1.49 9.61 12.21
C GLY A 219 0.02 9.44 12.37
N GLN A 220 0.42 8.82 13.46
CA GLN A 220 1.82 8.57 13.79
C GLN A 220 2.34 7.29 13.16
N GLU A 221 3.67 7.10 13.20
CA GLU A 221 4.30 5.87 12.75
C GLU A 221 3.70 4.65 13.47
N GLY A 222 3.28 3.65 12.69
CA GLY A 222 2.73 2.41 13.21
C GLY A 222 1.21 2.36 13.36
N GLU A 223 0.50 3.48 13.42
CA GLU A 223 -0.97 3.45 13.61
C GLU A 223 -1.74 2.86 12.42
N LEU A 224 -1.10 2.79 11.23
CA LEU A 224 -1.66 2.13 10.05
C LEU A 224 -1.48 0.59 10.08
N ASN A 225 -0.50 0.11 10.84
CA ASN A 225 -0.06 -1.28 10.80
C ASN A 225 -1.16 -2.28 11.20
N ALA A 226 -1.99 -1.93 12.18
CA ALA A 226 -3.06 -2.81 12.64
C ALA A 226 -4.07 -3.14 11.54
N GLY A 227 -4.42 -2.16 10.69
CA GLY A 227 -5.29 -2.38 9.53
C GLY A 227 -4.66 -3.33 8.51
N ALA A 228 -3.36 -3.15 8.21
CA ALA A 228 -2.64 -4.01 7.28
C ALA A 228 -2.53 -5.45 7.81
N ILE A 229 -2.19 -5.64 9.10
CA ILE A 229 -2.09 -6.95 9.74
C ILE A 229 -3.45 -7.65 9.74
N PHE A 230 -4.52 -6.96 10.12
CA PHE A 230 -5.88 -7.50 10.11
C PHE A 230 -6.26 -8.01 8.72
N LEU A 231 -6.16 -7.17 7.70
CA LEU A 231 -6.55 -7.54 6.34
C LEU A 231 -5.64 -8.61 5.70
N ALA A 232 -4.41 -8.78 6.19
CA ALA A 232 -3.47 -9.81 5.77
C ALA A 232 -3.74 -11.17 6.42
N SER A 233 -4.49 -11.23 7.50
CA SER A 233 -4.66 -12.41 8.35
C SER A 233 -5.80 -13.32 7.91
N ASP A 234 -5.84 -14.52 8.52
CA ASP A 234 -6.94 -15.46 8.31
C ASP A 234 -8.25 -15.00 8.96
N GLU A 235 -8.15 -14.16 10.00
CA GLU A 235 -9.31 -13.54 10.66
C GLU A 235 -10.11 -12.62 9.74
N ALA A 236 -9.49 -12.11 8.65
CA ALA A 236 -10.17 -11.33 7.62
C ALA A 236 -10.71 -12.17 6.44
N SER A 237 -10.81 -13.49 6.57
CA SER A 237 -11.20 -14.40 5.46
C SER A 237 -12.58 -14.12 4.85
N TYR A 238 -13.47 -13.46 5.57
CA TYR A 238 -14.81 -13.06 5.08
C TYR A 238 -14.89 -11.54 4.80
N VAL A 239 -13.75 -10.84 4.80
CA VAL A 239 -13.65 -9.41 4.51
C VAL A 239 -13.07 -9.24 3.10
N THR A 240 -13.92 -8.87 2.13
CA THR A 240 -13.49 -8.59 0.75
C THR A 240 -14.29 -7.41 0.18
N GLY A 241 -13.64 -6.56 -0.61
CA GLY A 241 -14.22 -5.32 -1.14
C GLY A 241 -14.34 -4.19 -0.11
N ALA A 242 -13.82 -4.38 1.10
CA ALA A 242 -13.85 -3.36 2.14
C ALA A 242 -12.92 -2.19 1.81
N ILE A 243 -13.40 -0.99 2.10
CA ILE A 243 -12.66 0.26 2.01
C ILE A 243 -12.56 0.79 3.43
N LEU A 244 -11.35 0.72 3.99
CA LEU A 244 -11.09 1.01 5.40
C LEU A 244 -10.39 2.37 5.57
N PRO A 245 -11.10 3.45 5.90
CA PRO A 245 -10.47 4.69 6.28
C PRO A 245 -9.71 4.52 7.61
N ILE A 246 -8.45 5.02 7.63
CA ILE A 246 -7.66 5.18 8.86
C ILE A 246 -7.11 6.61 8.78
N ASP A 247 -7.93 7.58 9.18
CA ASP A 247 -7.76 8.98 8.83
C ASP A 247 -8.09 9.97 9.97
N GLY A 248 -8.21 9.46 11.20
CA GLY A 248 -8.57 10.29 12.36
C GLY A 248 -9.98 10.85 12.30
N GLY A 249 -10.86 10.26 11.48
CA GLY A 249 -12.24 10.69 11.27
C GLY A 249 -12.43 11.74 10.17
N TYR A 250 -11.39 12.06 9.40
CA TYR A 250 -11.45 13.10 8.34
C TYR A 250 -12.59 12.86 7.35
N THR A 251 -12.87 11.62 6.97
CA THR A 251 -13.92 11.29 6.00
C THR A 251 -15.29 10.99 6.61
N CYS A 252 -15.47 11.13 7.92
CA CYS A 252 -16.76 10.86 8.57
C CYS A 252 -17.61 12.11 8.79
N ILE A 253 -17.11 13.29 8.44
CA ILE A 253 -17.79 14.59 8.56
C ILE A 253 -17.86 15.32 7.24
#